data_0721a404af1de578aad4c797f1de72a7
#
_entry.id   0721a404af1de578aad4c797f1de72a7
#
_cell.length_a   1.000
_cell.length_b   1.000
_cell.length_c   1.000
_cell.angle_alpha   90.00
_cell.angle_beta   90.00
_cell.angle_gamma   90.00
#
_symmetry.space_group_name_H-M   'P 1'
#
loop_
_entity.id
_entity.type
_entity.pdbx_description
1 polymer ?
#
loop_
_entity_poly.entity_id
_entity_poly.type
_entity_poly.pdbx_seq_one_letter_code
_entity_poly.pdbx_strand_id
1 'polypeptide(L)'
;MSKYPRFLIEHFQNPKNVGEIQDPDGVGTVGNAHCGDIMQIYIRVSQGKITDARFKTFGCGAAIATSSILTERIKGATIDEALKISETISDEVLSQVPKEKTPCFTLATSALRLAIEEYRCKATGVHEDGRLSTLEKGETS
;
A
#
# COMPACT_ATOMS: atom_id res chain seq x y z
N MET A 1 25.23 -2.68 -6.19
CA MET A 1 24.20 -3.08 -6.93
C MET A 1 23.53 -4.31 -6.47
N SER A 2 24.22 -5.25 -6.07
CA SER A 2 23.59 -6.48 -5.72
C SER A 2 23.12 -6.55 -4.29
N LYS A 3 22.96 -5.41 -3.64
CA LYS A 3 22.41 -5.39 -2.30
C LYS A 3 20.96 -5.83 -2.26
N TYR A 4 20.29 -5.74 -3.40
CA TYR A 4 18.87 -6.05 -3.46
C TYR A 4 18.65 -7.29 -4.29
N PRO A 5 17.65 -8.10 -3.93
CA PRO A 5 17.35 -9.29 -4.73
C PRO A 5 16.85 -8.89 -6.10
N ARG A 6 17.01 -9.81 -7.04
CA ARG A 6 16.65 -9.54 -8.43
C ARG A 6 15.18 -9.15 -8.60
N PHE A 7 14.31 -9.79 -7.86
CA PHE A 7 12.87 -9.50 -8.03
C PHE A 7 12.56 -8.06 -7.65
N LEU A 8 13.25 -7.51 -6.68
CA LEU A 8 13.06 -6.10 -6.32
C LEU A 8 13.57 -5.20 -7.41
N ILE A 9 14.73 -5.52 -7.97
CA ILE A 9 15.31 -4.72 -9.03
C ILE A 9 14.41 -4.69 -10.24
N GLU A 10 13.83 -5.83 -10.58
CA GLU A 10 12.93 -5.91 -11.72
C GLU A 10 11.70 -5.05 -11.51
N HIS A 11 11.14 -5.05 -10.31
CA HIS A 11 9.98 -4.23 -10.04
C HIS A 11 10.32 -2.74 -10.01
N PHE A 12 11.52 -2.41 -9.61
CA PHE A 12 11.95 -1.02 -9.65
C PHE A 12 12.12 -0.54 -11.09
N GLN A 13 12.69 -1.38 -11.94
CA GLN A 13 12.94 -1.00 -13.33
C GLN A 13 11.68 -0.97 -14.17
N ASN A 14 10.71 -1.79 -13.81
CA ASN A 14 9.48 -1.89 -14.58
C ASN A 14 8.29 -2.05 -13.62
N PRO A 15 7.97 -0.99 -12.87
CA PRO A 15 6.94 -1.10 -11.84
C PRO A 15 5.57 -1.35 -12.44
N LYS A 16 4.79 -2.15 -11.71
CA LYS A 16 3.42 -2.47 -12.08
C LYS A 16 2.46 -1.60 -11.30
N ASN A 17 1.30 -1.34 -11.90
CA ASN A 17 0.18 -0.72 -11.17
C ASN A 17 0.46 0.69 -10.67
N VAL A 18 1.31 1.43 -11.38
CA VAL A 18 1.54 2.83 -11.03
C VAL A 18 0.35 3.65 -11.50
N GLY A 19 -0.15 4.53 -10.64
CA GLY A 19 -1.21 5.43 -11.03
C GLY A 19 -2.29 5.53 -9.98
N GLU A 20 -3.43 6.06 -10.38
CA GLU A 20 -4.58 6.26 -9.51
C GLU A 20 -5.74 5.40 -9.96
N ILE A 21 -6.69 5.19 -9.05
CA ILE A 21 -7.97 4.60 -9.40
C ILE A 21 -9.01 5.68 -9.24
N GLN A 22 -9.83 5.85 -10.26
CA GLN A 22 -10.94 6.80 -10.19
C GLN A 22 -12.02 6.19 -9.30
N ASP A 23 -12.51 6.97 -8.33
CA ASP A 23 -13.50 6.51 -7.38
C ASP A 23 -13.05 5.25 -6.66
N PRO A 24 -11.90 5.29 -5.99
CA PRO A 24 -11.42 4.12 -5.28
C PRO A 24 -12.29 3.81 -4.07
N ASP A 25 -12.30 2.55 -3.67
CA ASP A 25 -13.01 2.15 -2.47
C ASP A 25 -12.20 2.44 -1.22
N GLY A 26 -10.89 2.54 -1.36
CA GLY A 26 -10.04 2.94 -0.25
C GLY A 26 -8.77 3.54 -0.76
N VAL A 27 -8.25 4.52 -0.03
CA VAL A 27 -6.98 5.17 -0.33
C VAL A 27 -6.22 5.31 0.98
N GLY A 28 -4.99 4.88 1.00
CA GLY A 28 -4.13 5.07 2.15
C GLY A 28 -2.94 5.92 1.76
N THR A 29 -2.64 6.92 2.56
CA THR A 29 -1.53 7.81 2.33
C THR A 29 -0.64 7.82 3.56
N VAL A 30 0.63 7.56 3.38
CA VAL A 30 1.61 7.64 4.48
C VAL A 30 2.82 8.39 3.99
N GLY A 31 3.50 9.02 4.92
CA GLY A 31 4.75 9.69 4.64
C GLY A 31 5.80 9.23 5.62
N ASN A 32 7.05 9.31 5.20
CA ASN A 32 8.18 8.98 6.05
C ASN A 32 9.11 10.18 6.06
N ALA A 33 9.06 10.96 7.14
CA ALA A 33 9.87 12.16 7.25
C ALA A 33 11.35 11.84 7.22
N HIS A 34 11.72 10.65 7.68
CA HIS A 34 13.10 10.24 7.69
C HIS A 34 13.68 10.15 6.28
N CYS A 35 12.91 9.59 5.36
CA CYS A 35 13.33 9.44 3.97
C CYS A 35 12.77 10.52 3.05
N GLY A 36 11.77 11.27 3.51
CA GLY A 36 11.10 12.21 2.65
C GLY A 36 10.16 11.57 1.67
N ASP A 37 9.85 10.29 1.85
CA ASP A 37 8.99 9.56 0.94
C ASP A 37 7.52 9.76 1.27
N ILE A 38 6.69 9.72 0.24
CA ILE A 38 5.24 9.73 0.39
C ILE A 38 4.70 8.59 -0.45
N MET A 39 3.74 7.86 0.10
CA MET A 39 3.16 6.71 -0.57
C MET A 39 1.65 6.75 -0.48
N GLN A 40 1.00 6.56 -1.63
CA GLN A 40 -0.45 6.41 -1.67
C GLN A 40 -0.78 5.09 -2.34
N ILE A 41 -1.70 4.34 -1.73
CA ILE A 41 -2.20 3.12 -2.34
C ILE A 41 -3.70 3.24 -2.49
N TYR A 42 -4.18 2.91 -3.68
CA TYR A 42 -5.60 2.95 -4.04
C TYR A 42 -6.07 1.52 -4.22
N ILE A 43 -7.24 1.19 -3.67
CA ILE A 43 -7.81 -0.13 -3.89
C ILE A 43 -9.27 0.01 -4.34
N ARG A 44 -9.68 -0.95 -5.16
CA ARG A 44 -11.06 -1.11 -5.55
C ARG A 44 -11.49 -2.48 -5.07
N VAL A 45 -12.65 -2.54 -4.41
CA VAL A 45 -13.11 -3.77 -3.79
C VAL A 45 -14.49 -4.10 -4.34
N SER A 46 -14.69 -5.37 -4.67
CA SER A 46 -15.99 -5.85 -5.12
C SER A 46 -16.20 -7.24 -4.53
N GLN A 47 -17.33 -7.40 -3.86
CA GLN A 47 -17.69 -8.68 -3.24
C GLN A 47 -16.62 -9.19 -2.30
N GLY A 48 -16.02 -8.26 -1.54
CA GLY A 48 -15.04 -8.62 -0.54
C GLY A 48 -13.65 -8.91 -1.07
N LYS A 49 -13.43 -8.74 -2.36
CA LYS A 49 -12.12 -8.98 -2.96
C LYS A 49 -11.58 -7.72 -3.59
N ILE A 50 -10.27 -7.59 -3.55
CA ILE A 50 -9.61 -6.45 -4.18
C ILE A 50 -9.52 -6.72 -5.67
N THR A 51 -10.27 -5.93 -6.44
CA THR A 51 -10.32 -6.13 -7.89
C THR A 51 -9.28 -5.30 -8.62
N ASP A 52 -8.79 -4.24 -7.99
CA ASP A 52 -7.73 -3.44 -8.57
C ASP A 52 -6.96 -2.78 -7.45
N ALA A 53 -5.68 -2.54 -7.69
CA ALA A 53 -4.82 -1.88 -6.73
C ALA A 53 -3.77 -1.11 -7.50
N ARG A 54 -3.56 0.15 -7.11
CA ARG A 54 -2.58 0.99 -7.76
C ARG A 54 -1.88 1.83 -6.71
N PHE A 55 -0.74 2.40 -7.09
CA PHE A 55 -0.01 3.23 -6.15
C PHE A 55 0.62 4.42 -6.84
N LYS A 56 0.86 5.46 -6.05
CA LYS A 56 1.65 6.62 -6.44
C LYS A 56 2.61 6.90 -5.31
N THR A 57 3.82 7.26 -5.65
CA THR A 57 4.80 7.56 -4.62
C THR A 57 5.77 8.62 -5.10
N PHE A 58 6.25 9.39 -4.16
CA PHE A 58 7.41 10.24 -4.34
C PHE A 58 8.45 9.73 -3.37
N GLY A 59 9.57 9.25 -3.89
CA GLY A 59 10.55 8.70 -2.98
C GLY A 59 11.53 7.79 -3.68
N CYS A 60 12.11 6.91 -2.90
CA CYS A 60 13.19 6.08 -3.38
C CYS A 60 12.69 4.86 -4.14
N GLY A 61 13.62 4.22 -4.85
CA GLY A 61 13.29 3.04 -5.61
C GLY A 61 12.79 1.89 -4.76
N ALA A 62 13.21 1.85 -3.49
CA ALA A 62 12.74 0.81 -2.58
C ALA A 62 11.23 0.87 -2.39
N ALA A 63 10.70 2.08 -2.22
CA ALA A 63 9.26 2.24 -2.05
C ALA A 63 8.52 1.85 -3.33
N ILE A 64 9.06 2.23 -4.47
CA ILE A 64 8.46 1.89 -5.75
C ILE A 64 8.41 0.38 -5.95
N ALA A 65 9.53 -0.29 -5.71
CA ALA A 65 9.61 -1.73 -5.94
C ALA A 65 8.68 -2.49 -5.01
N THR A 66 8.64 -2.11 -3.75
CA THR A 66 7.79 -2.80 -2.78
C THR A 66 6.31 -2.62 -3.12
N SER A 67 5.93 -1.40 -3.50
CA SER A 67 4.55 -1.13 -3.85
C SER A 67 4.14 -1.88 -5.11
N SER A 68 5.05 -1.99 -6.07
CA SER A 68 4.77 -2.73 -7.28
C SER A 68 4.48 -4.20 -6.96
N ILE A 69 5.33 -4.81 -6.15
CA ILE A 69 5.13 -6.20 -5.75
C ILE A 69 3.83 -6.37 -4.98
N LEU A 70 3.61 -5.49 -4.02
CA LEU A 70 2.44 -5.60 -3.16
C LEU A 70 1.14 -5.47 -3.96
N THR A 71 1.04 -4.44 -4.79
CA THR A 71 -0.18 -4.23 -5.54
C THR A 71 -0.43 -5.36 -6.52
N GLU A 72 0.63 -5.94 -7.06
CA GLU A 72 0.47 -7.04 -7.97
C GLU A 72 -0.09 -8.27 -7.28
N ARG A 73 0.39 -8.55 -6.08
CA ARG A 73 0.00 -9.77 -5.37
C ARG A 73 -1.36 -9.68 -4.69
N ILE A 74 -1.81 -8.50 -4.34
CA ILE A 74 -3.09 -8.40 -3.62
C ILE A 74 -4.29 -8.37 -4.55
N LYS A 75 -4.10 -8.20 -5.85
CA LYS A 75 -5.22 -8.22 -6.77
C LYS A 75 -5.86 -9.60 -6.76
N GLY A 76 -7.16 -9.64 -6.60
CA GLY A 76 -7.90 -10.90 -6.55
C GLY A 76 -8.00 -11.49 -5.16
N ALA A 77 -7.32 -10.92 -4.18
CA ALA A 77 -7.35 -11.42 -2.82
C ALA A 77 -8.49 -10.80 -2.03
N THR A 78 -8.95 -11.52 -1.01
CA THR A 78 -9.87 -10.92 -0.08
C THR A 78 -9.11 -9.93 0.79
N ILE A 79 -9.87 -9.12 1.55
CA ILE A 79 -9.23 -8.14 2.42
C ILE A 79 -8.31 -8.82 3.43
N ASP A 80 -8.78 -9.91 4.04
CA ASP A 80 -7.95 -10.63 5.02
C ASP A 80 -6.73 -11.23 4.38
N GLU A 81 -6.89 -11.78 3.18
CA GLU A 81 -5.75 -12.35 2.46
C GLU A 81 -4.75 -11.26 2.10
N ALA A 82 -5.25 -10.10 1.71
CA ALA A 82 -4.36 -9.00 1.34
C ALA A 82 -3.51 -8.57 2.52
N LEU A 83 -4.07 -8.54 3.71
CA LEU A 83 -3.30 -8.19 4.90
C LEU A 83 -2.22 -9.21 5.18
N LYS A 84 -2.54 -10.49 5.01
CA LYS A 84 -1.53 -11.53 5.20
C LYS A 84 -0.45 -11.47 4.13
N ILE A 85 -0.84 -11.20 2.90
CA ILE A 85 0.11 -11.06 1.82
C ILE A 85 1.07 -9.91 2.12
N SER A 86 0.55 -8.79 2.63
CA SER A 86 1.41 -7.66 2.93
C SER A 86 2.42 -7.99 4.02
N GLU A 87 2.02 -8.77 5.02
CA GLU A 87 2.94 -9.18 6.06
C GLU A 87 4.02 -10.10 5.51
N THR A 88 3.62 -11.03 4.65
CA THR A 88 4.57 -11.95 4.03
C THR A 88 5.58 -11.21 3.17
N ILE A 89 5.11 -10.26 2.38
CA ILE A 89 5.99 -9.47 1.53
C ILE A 89 6.94 -8.65 2.38
N SER A 90 6.43 -8.08 3.45
CA SER A 90 7.26 -7.29 4.33
C SER A 90 8.40 -8.14 4.90
N ASP A 91 8.07 -9.32 5.41
CA ASP A 91 9.09 -10.21 5.95
C ASP A 91 10.09 -10.63 4.88
N GLU A 92 9.57 -11.00 3.72
CA GLU A 92 10.39 -11.47 2.62
C GLU A 92 11.38 -10.39 2.16
N VAL A 93 10.90 -9.18 2.02
CA VAL A 93 11.72 -8.08 1.56
C VAL A 93 12.71 -7.65 2.63
N LEU A 94 12.24 -7.49 3.86
CA LEU A 94 13.09 -6.96 4.91
C LEU A 94 14.23 -7.91 5.26
N SER A 95 14.05 -9.20 5.04
CA SER A 95 15.11 -10.16 5.32
C SER A 95 16.24 -10.10 4.30
N GLN A 96 16.02 -9.42 3.18
CA GLN A 96 16.98 -9.42 2.09
C GLN A 96 17.52 -8.04 1.72
N VAL A 97 17.18 -7.02 2.51
CA VAL A 97 17.61 -5.66 2.21
C VAL A 97 18.33 -5.07 3.40
N PRO A 98 19.14 -4.00 3.19
CA PRO A 98 19.82 -3.36 4.31
C PRO A 98 18.84 -2.82 5.33
N LYS A 99 19.22 -2.93 6.60
CA LYS A 99 18.34 -2.50 7.68
C LYS A 99 18.01 -1.01 7.65
N GLU A 100 18.94 -0.22 7.17
CA GLU A 100 18.72 1.22 7.13
C GLU A 100 17.64 1.58 6.12
N LYS A 101 17.26 0.66 5.24
CA LYS A 101 16.20 0.91 4.28
C LYS A 101 14.85 0.40 4.74
N THR A 102 14.78 -0.18 5.94
CA THR A 102 13.51 -0.70 6.44
C THR A 102 12.36 0.30 6.38
N PRO A 103 12.55 1.57 6.78
CA PRO A 103 11.42 2.51 6.73
C PRO A 103 10.85 2.68 5.32
N CYS A 104 11.70 2.60 4.30
CA CYS A 104 11.24 2.76 2.92
C CYS A 104 10.39 1.57 2.49
N PHE A 105 10.75 0.39 2.96
CA PHE A 105 10.06 -0.82 2.55
C PHE A 105 8.76 -1.05 3.28
N THR A 106 8.55 -0.38 4.41
CA THR A 106 7.30 -0.55 5.16
C THR A 106 6.23 0.45 4.76
N LEU A 107 6.56 1.43 3.93
CA LEU A 107 5.57 2.43 3.53
C LEU A 107 4.41 1.80 2.79
N ALA A 108 4.69 0.88 1.88
CA ALA A 108 3.64 0.28 1.07
C ALA A 108 2.65 -0.49 1.91
N THR A 109 3.15 -1.29 2.86
CA THR A 109 2.25 -2.08 3.69
C THR A 109 1.44 -1.19 4.62
N SER A 110 2.04 -0.11 5.13
CA SER A 110 1.29 0.83 5.95
C SER A 110 0.21 1.54 5.15
N ALA A 111 0.53 1.94 3.92
CA ALA A 111 -0.45 2.60 3.07
C ALA A 111 -1.59 1.66 2.72
N LEU A 112 -1.29 0.39 2.46
CA LEU A 112 -2.34 -0.59 2.18
C LEU A 112 -3.25 -0.75 3.37
N ARG A 113 -2.68 -0.82 4.57
CA ARG A 113 -3.49 -0.96 5.76
C ARG A 113 -4.45 0.21 5.91
N LEU A 114 -3.98 1.42 5.67
CA LEU A 114 -4.84 2.60 5.73
C LEU A 114 -5.91 2.57 4.65
N ALA A 115 -5.57 2.10 3.46
CA ALA A 115 -6.55 2.00 2.39
C ALA A 115 -7.66 1.03 2.77
N ILE A 116 -7.29 -0.08 3.40
CA ILE A 116 -8.27 -1.06 3.85
C ILE A 116 -9.14 -0.49 4.96
N GLU A 117 -8.53 0.26 5.87
CA GLU A 117 -9.30 0.89 6.94
C GLU A 117 -10.33 1.87 6.36
N GLU A 118 -9.93 2.65 5.38
CA GLU A 118 -10.86 3.57 4.76
C GLU A 118 -11.99 2.83 4.07
N TYR A 119 -11.67 1.75 3.38
CA TYR A 119 -12.69 0.94 2.76
C TYR A 119 -13.68 0.40 3.79
N ARG A 120 -13.16 -0.10 4.91
CA ARG A 120 -14.02 -0.63 5.95
C ARG A 120 -14.89 0.45 6.59
N CYS A 121 -14.33 1.64 6.76
CA CYS A 121 -15.10 2.75 7.31
C CYS A 121 -16.22 3.15 6.38
N LYS A 122 -15.97 3.17 5.08
CA LYS A 122 -17.00 3.50 4.12
C LYS A 122 -18.10 2.44 4.11
N ALA A 123 -17.70 1.18 4.24
CA ALA A 123 -18.66 0.08 4.21
C ALA A 123 -19.54 0.05 5.44
N THR A 124 -18.98 0.42 6.60
CA THR A 124 -19.74 0.40 7.85
C THR A 124 -20.31 1.75 8.24
N GLY A 125 -19.76 2.82 7.67
CA GLY A 125 -20.19 4.16 7.99
C GLY A 125 -19.53 4.79 9.20
N VAL A 126 -18.63 4.08 9.88
CA VAL A 126 -17.94 4.62 11.04
C VAL A 126 -16.47 4.32 10.98
N HIS A 127 -15.70 5.18 11.64
CA HIS A 127 -14.28 4.97 11.81
C HIS A 127 -14.02 4.12 13.04
N GLU A 128 -12.81 3.65 13.17
CA GLU A 128 -12.44 2.83 14.30
C GLU A 128 -12.65 3.54 15.62
N ASP A 129 -12.53 4.85 15.63
CA ASP A 129 -12.70 5.64 16.84
C ASP A 129 -14.18 5.97 17.11
N GLY A 130 -15.09 5.44 16.30
CA GLY A 130 -16.51 5.64 16.53
C GLY A 130 -17.11 6.82 15.81
N ARG A 131 -16.30 7.59 15.11
CA ARG A 131 -16.83 8.75 14.38
C ARG A 131 -17.36 8.33 13.02
N LEU A 132 -18.32 9.10 12.54
CA LEU A 132 -18.89 8.84 11.24
C LEU A 132 -17.87 9.18 10.15
N SER A 133 -17.78 8.31 9.16
CA SER A 133 -16.80 8.52 8.11
C SER A 133 -17.09 9.76 7.27
N THR A 134 -18.36 10.15 7.17
CA THR A 134 -18.69 11.32 6.38
C THR A 134 -18.10 12.59 6.95
N LEU A 135 -17.98 12.67 8.26
CA LEU A 135 -17.37 13.83 8.88
C LEU A 135 -15.89 13.89 8.60
N GLU A 136 -15.26 12.74 8.65
CA GLU A 136 -13.82 12.67 8.42
C GLU A 136 -13.47 12.97 7.00
N LYS A 137 -14.34 12.58 6.11
CA LYS A 137 -14.06 12.75 4.73
C LYS A 137 -13.78 14.18 4.34
N GLY A 138 -14.51 15.10 4.93
CA GLY A 138 -14.29 16.49 4.62
C GLY A 138 -12.95 17.00 5.08
N GLU A 139 -12.34 16.33 6.02
CA GLU A 139 -11.08 16.78 6.57
C GLU A 139 -9.88 16.08 6.00
N THR A 140 -10.03 14.80 5.76
CA THR A 140 -8.89 14.01 5.37
C THR A 140 -8.65 14.00 3.88
N SER A 141 -9.60 14.35 3.13
CA SER A 141 -9.47 14.28 1.68
C SER A 141 -8.53 15.29 1.09
#